data_a6b2b9741866ff84d06b71b2cda9c226
#
_entry.id   a6b2b9741866ff84d06b71b2cda9c226
#
_cell.length_a   1.000
_cell.length_b   1.000
_cell.length_c   1.000
_cell.angle_alpha   90.00
_cell.angle_beta   90.00
_cell.angle_gamma   90.00
#
_symmetry.space_group_name_H-M   'P 1'
#
loop_
_entity.id
_entity.type
_entity.pdbx_description
1 polymer ?
#
loop_
_entity_poly.entity_id
_entity_poly.type
_entity_poly.pdbx_seq_one_letter_code
_entity_poly.pdbx_strand_id
1 'polypeptide(L)'
;MKKIFVSLAALFAAAAMMSAQSMADATETAKLANESLSAGEYQTALEGFKEALKMAEACGEDGLELVATCKDIIPKTLNAIAKDLLKDKNYDEALAKFAETVAVAREYGDDETAAKAEELIPQVYMQKGGSLLNAKDFAGAAEAYKKAVELDPDNGIARLRLGMALDGADRDDEAVEAYKAAAAAGQEKNANAQLGKLYLRRSVAGLKAKKYADAVKDAVTSHEYVANPQALQVAGQASQLSGKNADAIKYFEQYLEAAPNAKNAGQIAYTVGALYQQAKNNAKAKEYFSKATSDPKFGADAQKALNSLK
;
A
#
# COMPACT_ATOMS: atom_id res chain seq x y z
N MET A 1 49.51 -30.28 57.23
CA MET A 1 48.18 -29.61 57.13
C MET A 1 48.23 -28.11 56.99
N LYS A 2 49.04 -27.34 57.72
CA LYS A 2 49.12 -25.85 57.57
C LYS A 2 49.54 -25.33 56.19
N LYS A 3 50.38 -26.01 55.41
CA LYS A 3 50.82 -25.57 54.08
C LYS A 3 49.74 -25.73 52.97
N ILE A 4 48.80 -26.64 53.13
CA ILE A 4 47.69 -26.85 52.18
C ILE A 4 46.61 -25.78 52.37
N PHE A 5 46.36 -25.33 53.61
CA PHE A 5 45.41 -24.25 53.90
C PHE A 5 45.90 -22.88 53.39
N VAL A 6 47.22 -22.63 53.47
CA VAL A 6 47.78 -21.36 52.93
C VAL A 6 47.71 -21.29 51.40
N SER A 7 47.92 -22.42 50.71
CA SER A 7 47.80 -22.47 49.24
C SER A 7 46.36 -22.32 48.75
N LEU A 8 45.38 -22.87 49.47
CA LEU A 8 43.97 -22.75 49.13
C LEU A 8 43.48 -21.32 49.37
N ALA A 9 43.83 -20.68 50.48
CA ALA A 9 43.48 -19.29 50.74
C ALA A 9 44.12 -18.31 49.73
N ALA A 10 45.35 -18.55 49.28
CA ALA A 10 46.00 -17.73 48.25
C ALA A 10 45.35 -17.92 46.85
N LEU A 11 44.91 -19.11 46.54
CA LEU A 11 44.14 -19.37 45.30
C LEU A 11 42.75 -18.72 45.31
N PHE A 12 42.05 -18.76 46.44
CA PHE A 12 40.77 -18.06 46.61
C PHE A 12 40.94 -16.54 46.54
N ALA A 13 42.00 -15.99 47.16
CA ALA A 13 42.30 -14.55 47.11
C ALA A 13 42.68 -14.10 45.67
N ALA A 14 43.45 -14.89 44.93
CA ALA A 14 43.81 -14.60 43.53
C ALA A 14 42.58 -14.71 42.60
N ALA A 15 41.71 -15.67 42.79
CA ALA A 15 40.47 -15.79 42.08
C ALA A 15 39.51 -14.62 42.35
N ALA A 16 39.38 -14.18 43.59
CA ALA A 16 38.58 -13.03 43.98
C ALA A 16 39.15 -11.72 43.41
N MET A 17 40.47 -11.54 43.36
CA MET A 17 41.10 -10.37 42.72
C MET A 17 40.90 -10.35 41.21
N MET A 18 40.97 -11.50 40.55
CA MET A 18 40.68 -11.58 39.10
C MET A 18 39.19 -11.31 38.78
N SER A 19 38.28 -11.80 39.61
CA SER A 19 36.86 -11.47 39.50
C SER A 19 36.57 -10.00 39.70
N ALA A 20 37.16 -9.37 40.74
CA ALA A 20 37.00 -7.94 41.01
C ALA A 20 37.56 -7.07 39.87
N GLN A 21 38.70 -7.44 39.27
CA GLN A 21 39.28 -6.71 38.14
C GLN A 21 38.37 -6.86 36.90
N SER A 22 37.88 -8.06 36.63
CA SER A 22 36.97 -8.34 35.53
C SER A 22 35.64 -7.58 35.64
N MET A 23 35.10 -7.42 36.85
CA MET A 23 33.92 -6.58 37.11
C MET A 23 34.19 -5.10 36.95
N ALA A 24 35.37 -4.60 37.35
CA ALA A 24 35.75 -3.22 37.13
C ALA A 24 35.83 -2.90 35.62
N ASP A 25 36.42 -3.81 34.85
CA ASP A 25 36.53 -3.69 33.37
C ASP A 25 35.15 -3.73 32.72
N ALA A 26 34.26 -4.66 33.15
CA ALA A 26 32.90 -4.75 32.65
C ALA A 26 32.08 -3.47 32.91
N THR A 27 32.24 -2.90 34.12
CA THR A 27 31.56 -1.67 34.52
C THR A 27 32.06 -0.47 33.72
N GLU A 28 33.37 -0.35 33.50
CA GLU A 28 33.93 0.74 32.68
C GLU A 28 33.48 0.60 31.21
N THR A 29 33.44 -0.61 30.66
CA THR A 29 32.92 -0.86 29.32
C THR A 29 31.46 -0.45 29.20
N ALA A 30 30.61 -0.79 30.16
CA ALA A 30 29.21 -0.38 30.18
C ALA A 30 29.04 1.15 30.30
N LYS A 31 29.91 1.80 31.08
CA LYS A 31 29.90 3.26 31.21
C LYS A 31 30.26 3.93 29.88
N LEU A 32 31.30 3.51 29.21
CA LEU A 32 31.65 4.00 27.86
C LEU A 32 30.55 3.76 26.83
N ALA A 33 29.89 2.60 26.88
CA ALA A 33 28.73 2.32 26.05
C ALA A 33 27.56 3.29 26.34
N ASN A 34 27.32 3.62 27.61
CA ASN A 34 26.31 4.60 28.01
C ASN A 34 26.64 6.03 27.57
N GLU A 35 27.91 6.40 27.55
CA GLU A 35 28.37 7.68 26.99
C GLU A 35 28.10 7.73 25.47
N SER A 36 28.44 6.68 24.73
CA SER A 36 28.11 6.54 23.30
C SER A 36 26.60 6.56 23.04
N LEU A 37 25.81 5.89 23.90
CA LEU A 37 24.34 5.93 23.82
C LEU A 37 23.82 7.37 23.96
N SER A 38 24.35 8.08 24.92
CA SER A 38 23.99 9.50 25.21
C SER A 38 24.40 10.42 24.06
N ALA A 39 25.48 10.11 23.37
CA ALA A 39 25.95 10.83 22.18
C ALA A 39 25.14 10.48 20.89
N GLY A 40 24.24 9.50 20.95
CA GLY A 40 23.50 9.01 19.78
C GLY A 40 24.29 8.05 18.90
N GLU A 41 25.45 7.58 19.36
CA GLU A 41 26.29 6.59 18.66
C GLU A 41 25.81 5.17 18.96
N TYR A 42 24.56 4.88 18.54
CA TYR A 42 23.83 3.68 18.95
C TYR A 42 24.52 2.37 18.61
N GLN A 43 25.22 2.30 17.45
CA GLN A 43 25.94 1.08 17.07
C GLN A 43 27.11 0.81 18.00
N THR A 44 27.92 1.82 18.31
CA THR A 44 29.04 1.73 19.27
C THR A 44 28.53 1.37 20.68
N ALA A 45 27.43 2.00 21.09
CA ALA A 45 26.78 1.69 22.36
C ALA A 45 26.32 0.23 22.45
N LEU A 46 25.69 -0.29 21.39
CA LEU A 46 25.22 -1.68 21.31
C LEU A 46 26.38 -2.67 21.47
N GLU A 47 27.47 -2.45 20.75
CA GLU A 47 28.66 -3.29 20.82
C GLU A 47 29.27 -3.28 22.23
N GLY A 48 29.39 -2.08 22.84
CA GLY A 48 29.88 -1.93 24.20
C GLY A 48 28.99 -2.63 25.23
N PHE A 49 27.67 -2.48 25.16
CA PHE A 49 26.76 -3.18 26.08
C PHE A 49 26.78 -4.70 25.89
N LYS A 50 26.90 -5.21 24.67
CA LYS A 50 27.05 -6.67 24.41
C LYS A 50 28.36 -7.20 25.00
N GLU A 51 29.48 -6.47 24.91
CA GLU A 51 30.74 -6.86 25.51
C GLU A 51 30.68 -6.79 27.04
N ALA A 52 30.13 -5.70 27.60
CA ALA A 52 29.94 -5.57 29.06
C ALA A 52 29.05 -6.70 29.61
N LEU A 53 27.97 -7.09 28.90
CA LEU A 53 27.11 -8.21 29.26
C LEU A 53 27.91 -9.51 29.37
N LYS A 54 28.69 -9.82 28.33
CA LYS A 54 29.53 -11.02 28.27
C LYS A 54 30.56 -11.07 29.41
N MET A 55 31.20 -9.93 29.71
CA MET A 55 32.16 -9.81 30.82
C MET A 55 31.47 -9.98 32.17
N ALA A 56 30.30 -9.36 32.37
CA ALA A 56 29.52 -9.45 33.61
C ALA A 56 29.00 -10.91 33.84
N GLU A 57 28.52 -11.60 32.78
CA GLU A 57 28.13 -13.00 32.89
C GLU A 57 29.30 -13.91 33.34
N ALA A 58 30.52 -13.62 32.91
CA ALA A 58 31.71 -14.34 33.33
C ALA A 58 32.08 -14.11 34.83
N CYS A 59 31.59 -13.05 35.46
CA CYS A 59 31.79 -12.75 36.87
C CYS A 59 30.81 -13.48 37.81
N GLY A 60 29.87 -14.24 37.29
CA GLY A 60 28.89 -15.03 38.09
C GLY A 60 27.99 -14.13 38.95
N GLU A 61 27.91 -14.42 40.26
CA GLU A 61 27.02 -13.69 41.20
C GLU A 61 27.32 -12.19 41.26
N ASP A 62 28.60 -11.82 41.19
CA ASP A 62 29.04 -10.42 41.27
C ASP A 62 28.58 -9.59 40.06
N GLY A 63 28.33 -10.23 38.92
CA GLY A 63 27.91 -9.60 37.69
C GLY A 63 26.40 -9.44 37.50
N LEU A 64 25.54 -10.04 38.32
CA LEU A 64 24.09 -10.12 38.13
C LEU A 64 23.38 -8.79 37.88
N GLU A 65 23.77 -7.73 38.64
CA GLU A 65 23.16 -6.40 38.49
C GLU A 65 23.52 -5.76 37.15
N LEU A 66 24.79 -5.89 36.72
CA LEU A 66 25.20 -5.37 35.40
C LEU A 66 24.62 -6.17 34.26
N VAL A 67 24.47 -7.50 34.40
CA VAL A 67 23.77 -8.35 33.44
C VAL A 67 22.33 -7.88 33.27
N ALA A 68 21.59 -7.64 34.35
CA ALA A 68 20.23 -7.13 34.31
C ALA A 68 20.15 -5.76 33.60
N THR A 69 21.08 -4.87 33.92
CA THR A 69 21.17 -3.54 33.30
C THR A 69 21.43 -3.65 31.78
N CYS A 70 22.40 -4.46 31.36
CA CYS A 70 22.71 -4.64 29.95
C CYS A 70 21.52 -5.28 29.19
N LYS A 71 20.85 -6.27 29.77
CA LYS A 71 19.67 -6.91 29.18
C LYS A 71 18.49 -5.95 29.03
N ASP A 72 18.34 -4.98 29.91
CA ASP A 72 17.35 -3.90 29.78
C ASP A 72 17.69 -2.89 28.67
N ILE A 73 18.97 -2.53 28.53
CA ILE A 73 19.40 -1.45 27.61
C ILE A 73 19.58 -1.94 26.18
N ILE A 74 20.07 -3.17 25.94
CA ILE A 74 20.38 -3.70 24.61
C ILE A 74 19.16 -3.67 23.68
N PRO A 75 17.95 -4.16 24.04
CA PRO A 75 16.78 -4.10 23.18
C PRO A 75 16.38 -2.65 22.82
N LYS A 76 16.48 -1.75 23.78
CA LYS A 76 16.16 -0.32 23.58
C LYS A 76 17.14 0.34 22.60
N THR A 77 18.43 -0.03 22.69
CA THR A 77 19.46 0.44 21.77
C THR A 77 19.25 -0.10 20.35
N LEU A 78 18.92 -1.39 20.22
CA LEU A 78 18.53 -2.00 18.94
C LEU A 78 17.33 -1.27 18.30
N ASN A 79 16.31 -0.96 19.10
CA ASN A 79 15.14 -0.21 18.64
C ASN A 79 15.51 1.22 18.20
N ALA A 80 16.48 1.87 18.86
CA ALA A 80 16.96 3.18 18.44
C ALA A 80 17.69 3.12 17.09
N ILE A 81 18.56 2.11 16.88
CA ILE A 81 19.21 1.87 15.58
C ILE A 81 18.17 1.64 14.48
N ALA A 82 17.16 0.81 14.75
CA ALA A 82 16.10 0.55 13.78
C ALA A 82 15.35 1.82 13.35
N LYS A 83 15.07 2.70 14.31
CA LYS A 83 14.43 4.00 14.07
C LYS A 83 15.30 4.96 13.26
N ASP A 84 16.59 4.99 13.51
CA ASP A 84 17.53 5.83 12.73
C ASP A 84 17.63 5.33 11.28
N LEU A 85 17.76 4.02 11.08
CA LEU A 85 17.72 3.40 9.75
C LEU A 85 16.41 3.73 9.01
N LEU A 86 15.28 3.72 9.72
CA LEU A 86 13.98 4.10 9.15
C LEU A 86 13.95 5.58 8.73
N LYS A 87 14.48 6.48 9.56
CA LYS A 87 14.60 7.90 9.27
C LYS A 87 15.45 8.16 8.02
N ASP A 88 16.51 7.38 7.85
CA ASP A 88 17.39 7.43 6.68
C ASP A 88 16.81 6.69 5.46
N LYS A 89 15.59 6.14 5.58
CA LYS A 89 14.90 5.36 4.55
C LYS A 89 15.59 4.05 4.16
N ASN A 90 16.44 3.53 5.02
CA ASN A 90 17.07 2.22 4.88
C ASN A 90 16.09 1.14 5.36
N TYR A 91 14.97 0.97 4.65
CA TYR A 91 13.82 0.19 5.09
C TYR A 91 14.15 -1.28 5.38
N ASP A 92 14.95 -1.93 4.54
CA ASP A 92 15.28 -3.35 4.70
C ASP A 92 16.15 -3.60 5.93
N GLU A 93 17.13 -2.74 6.17
CA GLU A 93 17.96 -2.79 7.36
C GLU A 93 17.16 -2.44 8.61
N ALA A 94 16.26 -1.46 8.53
CA ALA A 94 15.35 -1.11 9.61
C ALA A 94 14.45 -2.30 10.00
N LEU A 95 13.85 -2.99 9.01
CA LEU A 95 13.02 -4.19 9.23
C LEU A 95 13.82 -5.31 9.89
N ALA A 96 15.05 -5.56 9.42
CA ALA A 96 15.93 -6.57 10.02
C ALA A 96 16.27 -6.20 11.48
N LYS A 97 16.52 -4.93 11.75
CA LYS A 97 16.88 -4.44 13.08
C LYS A 97 15.67 -4.43 14.03
N PHE A 98 14.46 -4.10 13.56
CA PHE A 98 13.23 -4.27 14.36
C PHE A 98 12.97 -5.75 14.69
N ALA A 99 13.19 -6.66 13.74
CA ALA A 99 13.05 -8.10 14.00
C ALA A 99 14.09 -8.59 15.04
N GLU A 100 15.34 -8.13 14.95
CA GLU A 100 16.36 -8.39 15.99
C GLU A 100 15.93 -7.83 17.34
N THR A 101 15.39 -6.61 17.38
CA THR A 101 14.87 -6.00 18.61
C THR A 101 13.81 -6.87 19.27
N VAL A 102 12.83 -7.35 18.49
CA VAL A 102 11.76 -8.22 19.00
C VAL A 102 12.31 -9.52 19.59
N ALA A 103 13.23 -10.15 18.87
CA ALA A 103 13.83 -11.42 19.30
C ALA A 103 14.62 -11.25 20.60
N VAL A 104 15.51 -10.27 20.68
CA VAL A 104 16.36 -10.02 21.83
C VAL A 104 15.56 -9.50 23.05
N ALA A 105 14.57 -8.63 22.80
CA ALA A 105 13.69 -8.14 23.85
C ALA A 105 12.91 -9.29 24.52
N ARG A 106 12.34 -10.20 23.73
CA ARG A 106 11.66 -11.38 24.27
C ARG A 106 12.61 -12.34 25.00
N GLU A 107 13.81 -12.56 24.47
CA GLU A 107 14.85 -13.36 25.13
C GLU A 107 15.19 -12.82 26.51
N TYR A 108 15.24 -11.48 26.65
CA TYR A 108 15.60 -10.82 27.90
C TYR A 108 14.40 -10.48 28.80
N GLY A 109 13.16 -10.80 28.34
CA GLY A 109 11.94 -10.58 29.13
C GLY A 109 11.42 -9.12 29.07
N ASP A 110 11.86 -8.32 28.10
CA ASP A 110 11.37 -6.94 27.84
C ASP A 110 10.23 -6.99 26.80
N ASP A 111 9.06 -7.50 27.21
CA ASP A 111 7.88 -7.62 26.34
C ASP A 111 7.38 -6.25 25.86
N GLU A 112 7.62 -5.17 26.62
CA GLU A 112 7.20 -3.83 26.24
C GLU A 112 7.98 -3.32 25.01
N THR A 113 9.30 -3.47 25.00
CA THR A 113 10.14 -3.09 23.85
C THR A 113 9.84 -3.99 22.66
N ALA A 114 9.61 -5.29 22.87
CA ALA A 114 9.21 -6.20 21.81
C ALA A 114 7.91 -5.74 21.12
N ALA A 115 6.87 -5.46 21.90
CA ALA A 115 5.57 -5.00 21.38
C ALA A 115 5.69 -3.68 20.63
N LYS A 116 6.45 -2.71 21.17
CA LYS A 116 6.70 -1.42 20.49
C LYS A 116 7.42 -1.60 19.15
N ALA A 117 8.36 -2.52 19.07
CA ALA A 117 9.08 -2.80 17.82
C ALA A 117 8.16 -3.50 16.80
N GLU A 118 7.35 -4.46 17.23
CA GLU A 118 6.37 -5.15 16.38
C GLU A 118 5.33 -4.19 15.78
N GLU A 119 4.82 -3.25 16.56
CA GLU A 119 3.87 -2.24 16.09
C GLU A 119 4.44 -1.35 14.97
N LEU A 120 5.75 -1.14 14.94
CA LEU A 120 6.40 -0.32 13.92
C LEU A 120 6.63 -1.06 12.59
N ILE A 121 6.76 -2.37 12.58
CA ILE A 121 7.08 -3.16 11.37
C ILE A 121 6.07 -2.93 10.24
N PRO A 122 4.73 -2.98 10.44
CA PRO A 122 3.76 -2.67 9.40
C PRO A 122 3.91 -1.25 8.85
N GLN A 123 4.25 -0.29 9.71
CA GLN A 123 4.45 1.10 9.32
C GLN A 123 5.70 1.27 8.43
N VAL A 124 6.78 0.50 8.69
CA VAL A 124 7.98 0.48 7.84
C VAL A 124 7.62 -0.05 6.46
N TYR A 125 6.85 -1.14 6.36
CA TYR A 125 6.37 -1.66 5.07
C TYR A 125 5.50 -0.65 4.32
N MET A 126 4.64 0.09 5.03
CA MET A 126 3.84 1.18 4.45
C MET A 126 4.72 2.30 3.86
N GLN A 127 5.77 2.70 4.57
CA GLN A 127 6.71 3.73 4.10
C GLN A 127 7.56 3.23 2.93
N LYS A 128 8.08 1.98 3.02
CA LYS A 128 8.80 1.32 1.93
C LYS A 128 7.95 1.26 0.67
N GLY A 129 6.70 0.78 0.79
CA GLY A 129 5.75 0.72 -0.32
C GLY A 129 5.50 2.11 -0.93
N GLY A 130 5.35 3.15 -0.10
CA GLY A 130 5.19 4.54 -0.55
C GLY A 130 6.41 5.05 -1.33
N SER A 131 7.60 4.75 -0.87
CA SER A 131 8.85 5.12 -1.55
C SER A 131 8.96 4.44 -2.93
N LEU A 132 8.69 3.14 -2.99
CA LEU A 132 8.72 2.35 -4.22
C LEU A 132 7.63 2.81 -5.21
N LEU A 133 6.42 3.11 -4.73
CA LEU A 133 5.34 3.64 -5.55
C LEU A 133 5.71 4.97 -6.20
N ASN A 134 6.34 5.88 -5.45
CA ASN A 134 6.84 7.15 -5.96
C ASN A 134 7.97 6.97 -6.99
N ALA A 135 8.80 5.94 -6.81
CA ALA A 135 9.84 5.55 -7.78
C ALA A 135 9.28 4.81 -9.00
N LYS A 136 7.96 4.55 -9.04
CA LYS A 136 7.26 3.73 -10.05
C LYS A 136 7.72 2.27 -10.09
N ASP A 137 8.33 1.78 -9.03
CA ASP A 137 8.49 0.35 -8.81
C ASP A 137 7.20 -0.22 -8.24
N PHE A 138 6.22 -0.41 -9.12
CA PHE A 138 4.89 -0.86 -8.75
C PHE A 138 4.89 -2.28 -8.20
N ALA A 139 5.73 -3.15 -8.74
CA ALA A 139 5.84 -4.54 -8.28
C ALA A 139 6.42 -4.60 -6.87
N GLY A 140 7.53 -3.90 -6.62
CA GLY A 140 8.12 -3.79 -5.27
C GLY A 140 7.18 -3.13 -4.27
N ALA A 141 6.45 -2.09 -4.70
CA ALA A 141 5.43 -1.43 -3.86
C ALA A 141 4.31 -2.40 -3.48
N ALA A 142 3.81 -3.21 -4.42
CA ALA A 142 2.77 -4.20 -4.16
C ALA A 142 3.21 -5.23 -3.13
N GLU A 143 4.44 -5.75 -3.22
CA GLU A 143 4.97 -6.69 -2.23
C GLU A 143 5.12 -6.05 -0.84
N ALA A 144 5.59 -4.81 -0.76
CA ALA A 144 5.71 -4.11 0.52
C ALA A 144 4.32 -3.86 1.16
N TYR A 145 3.34 -3.37 0.38
CA TYR A 145 2.00 -3.16 0.91
C TYR A 145 1.29 -4.47 1.25
N LYS A 146 1.55 -5.55 0.51
CA LYS A 146 1.04 -6.88 0.85
C LYS A 146 1.53 -7.31 2.23
N LYS A 147 2.82 -7.11 2.53
CA LYS A 147 3.37 -7.36 3.87
C LYS A 147 2.73 -6.50 4.95
N ALA A 148 2.47 -5.23 4.67
CA ALA A 148 1.75 -4.37 5.60
C ALA A 148 0.32 -4.89 5.89
N VAL A 149 -0.41 -5.36 4.86
CA VAL A 149 -1.75 -5.94 4.99
C VAL A 149 -1.74 -7.30 5.72
N GLU A 150 -0.70 -8.12 5.52
CA GLU A 150 -0.55 -9.40 6.23
C GLU A 150 -0.37 -9.18 7.74
N LEU A 151 0.34 -8.13 8.14
CA LEU A 151 0.63 -7.78 9.53
C LEU A 151 -0.47 -6.97 10.21
N ASP A 152 -1.18 -6.13 9.44
CA ASP A 152 -2.31 -5.32 9.90
C ASP A 152 -3.48 -5.47 8.90
N PRO A 153 -4.26 -6.57 9.04
CA PRO A 153 -5.34 -6.88 8.09
C PRO A 153 -6.48 -5.86 8.08
N ASP A 154 -6.67 -5.10 9.12
CA ASP A 154 -7.75 -4.11 9.21
C ASP A 154 -7.37 -2.74 8.62
N ASN A 155 -6.14 -2.59 8.17
CA ASN A 155 -5.64 -1.35 7.59
C ASN A 155 -6.19 -1.10 6.17
N GLY A 156 -7.31 -0.41 6.10
CA GLY A 156 -7.94 -0.06 4.82
C GLY A 156 -7.05 0.80 3.92
N ILE A 157 -6.16 1.62 4.50
CA ILE A 157 -5.21 2.44 3.73
C ILE A 157 -4.14 1.56 3.08
N ALA A 158 -3.62 0.55 3.80
CA ALA A 158 -2.67 -0.39 3.25
C ALA A 158 -3.27 -1.17 2.08
N ARG A 159 -4.52 -1.66 2.22
CA ARG A 159 -5.27 -2.33 1.15
C ARG A 159 -5.49 -1.42 -0.07
N LEU A 160 -5.86 -0.17 0.15
CA LEU A 160 -6.05 0.82 -0.93
C LEU A 160 -4.73 1.04 -1.70
N ARG A 161 -3.63 1.21 -0.98
CA ARG A 161 -2.31 1.42 -1.59
C ARG A 161 -1.79 0.15 -2.29
N LEU A 162 -2.08 -1.03 -1.75
CA LEU A 162 -1.84 -2.30 -2.44
C LEU A 162 -2.57 -2.33 -3.78
N GLY A 163 -3.87 -1.98 -3.81
CA GLY A 163 -4.64 -1.88 -5.05
C GLY A 163 -4.01 -0.92 -6.05
N MET A 164 -3.55 0.26 -5.59
CA MET A 164 -2.88 1.24 -6.46
C MET A 164 -1.55 0.72 -7.03
N ALA A 165 -0.78 -0.02 -6.24
CA ALA A 165 0.47 -0.61 -6.69
C ALA A 165 0.22 -1.74 -7.69
N LEU A 166 -0.77 -2.60 -7.44
CA LEU A 166 -1.19 -3.66 -8.36
C LEU A 166 -1.72 -3.11 -9.68
N ASP A 167 -2.54 -2.05 -9.63
CA ASP A 167 -3.05 -1.34 -10.81
C ASP A 167 -1.90 -0.74 -11.65
N GLY A 168 -0.92 -0.13 -10.98
CA GLY A 168 0.28 0.39 -11.65
C GLY A 168 1.17 -0.71 -12.25
N ALA A 169 1.11 -1.93 -11.73
CA ALA A 169 1.82 -3.10 -12.22
C ALA A 169 1.03 -3.89 -13.30
N ASP A 170 -0.08 -3.35 -13.80
CA ASP A 170 -0.99 -4.01 -14.76
C ASP A 170 -1.58 -5.36 -14.25
N ARG A 171 -1.65 -5.54 -12.91
CA ARG A 171 -2.27 -6.69 -12.24
C ARG A 171 -3.73 -6.38 -11.91
N ASP A 172 -4.52 -6.07 -12.94
CA ASP A 172 -5.87 -5.50 -12.82
C ASP A 172 -6.82 -6.31 -11.93
N ASP A 173 -6.87 -7.64 -12.07
CA ASP A 173 -7.81 -8.46 -11.30
C ASP A 173 -7.47 -8.47 -9.81
N GLU A 174 -6.17 -8.51 -9.48
CA GLU A 174 -5.71 -8.41 -8.09
C GLU A 174 -5.95 -7.01 -7.51
N ALA A 175 -5.77 -5.97 -8.33
CA ALA A 175 -6.08 -4.60 -7.94
C ALA A 175 -7.57 -4.43 -7.60
N VAL A 176 -8.47 -5.03 -8.39
CA VAL A 176 -9.92 -5.04 -8.11
C VAL A 176 -10.21 -5.64 -6.74
N GLU A 177 -9.62 -6.81 -6.42
CA GLU A 177 -9.85 -7.45 -5.13
C GLU A 177 -9.27 -6.63 -3.96
N ALA A 178 -8.09 -6.03 -4.14
CA ALA A 178 -7.48 -5.16 -3.13
C ALA A 178 -8.34 -3.90 -2.88
N TYR A 179 -8.88 -3.27 -3.93
CA TYR A 179 -9.77 -2.12 -3.79
C TYR A 179 -11.11 -2.49 -3.12
N LYS A 180 -11.72 -3.62 -3.47
CA LYS A 180 -12.93 -4.11 -2.77
C LYS A 180 -12.67 -4.34 -1.28
N ALA A 181 -11.53 -4.96 -0.96
CA ALA A 181 -11.12 -5.17 0.41
C ALA A 181 -10.85 -3.85 1.15
N ALA A 182 -10.29 -2.84 0.46
CA ALA A 182 -10.12 -1.50 1.02
C ALA A 182 -11.46 -0.81 1.30
N ALA A 183 -12.43 -0.96 0.39
CA ALA A 183 -13.79 -0.42 0.59
C ALA A 183 -14.44 -1.02 1.84
N ALA A 184 -14.36 -2.34 2.00
CA ALA A 184 -14.87 -3.05 3.18
C ALA A 184 -14.16 -2.63 4.48
N ALA A 185 -12.90 -2.20 4.40
CA ALA A 185 -12.10 -1.68 5.51
C ALA A 185 -12.17 -0.15 5.67
N GLY A 186 -13.29 0.48 5.30
CA GLY A 186 -13.57 1.89 5.54
C GLY A 186 -13.01 2.87 4.51
N GLN A 187 -12.42 2.39 3.40
CA GLN A 187 -11.93 3.24 2.31
C GLN A 187 -12.89 3.30 1.10
N GLU A 188 -14.20 3.12 1.33
CA GLU A 188 -15.21 2.96 0.28
C GLU A 188 -15.14 4.04 -0.81
N LYS A 189 -15.16 5.31 -0.43
CA LYS A 189 -15.13 6.42 -1.39
C LYS A 189 -13.89 6.40 -2.29
N ASN A 190 -12.72 6.19 -1.68
CA ASN A 190 -11.45 6.19 -2.39
C ASN A 190 -11.31 4.94 -3.27
N ALA A 191 -11.69 3.79 -2.75
CA ALA A 191 -11.66 2.52 -3.47
C ALA A 191 -12.60 2.53 -4.66
N ASN A 192 -13.85 2.99 -4.48
CA ASN A 192 -14.82 3.11 -5.56
C ASN A 192 -14.34 4.06 -6.67
N ALA A 193 -13.67 5.16 -6.30
CA ALA A 193 -13.07 6.05 -7.29
C ALA A 193 -11.97 5.38 -8.12
N GLN A 194 -11.15 4.52 -7.52
CA GLN A 194 -10.13 3.76 -8.27
C GLN A 194 -10.75 2.63 -9.10
N LEU A 195 -11.72 1.89 -8.55
CA LEU A 195 -12.46 0.87 -9.29
C LEU A 195 -13.13 1.46 -10.52
N GLY A 196 -13.82 2.60 -10.39
CA GLY A 196 -14.41 3.30 -11.52
C GLY A 196 -13.41 3.62 -12.63
N LYS A 197 -12.22 4.12 -12.27
CA LYS A 197 -11.15 4.42 -13.24
C LYS A 197 -10.59 3.15 -13.89
N LEU A 198 -10.33 2.11 -13.12
CA LEU A 198 -9.78 0.84 -13.61
C LEU A 198 -10.75 0.20 -14.62
N TYR A 199 -12.03 0.08 -14.28
CA TYR A 199 -13.03 -0.47 -15.16
C TYR A 199 -13.24 0.39 -16.43
N LEU A 200 -13.17 1.74 -16.32
CA LEU A 200 -13.21 2.60 -17.51
C LEU A 200 -12.01 2.33 -18.43
N ARG A 201 -10.80 2.22 -17.87
CA ARG A 201 -9.59 1.88 -18.65
C ARG A 201 -9.76 0.54 -19.36
N ARG A 202 -10.23 -0.51 -18.65
CA ARG A 202 -10.50 -1.84 -19.22
C ARG A 202 -11.55 -1.78 -20.32
N SER A 203 -12.63 -1.03 -20.14
CA SER A 203 -13.69 -0.86 -21.12
C SER A 203 -13.19 -0.24 -22.42
N VAL A 204 -12.38 0.81 -22.32
CA VAL A 204 -11.75 1.46 -23.48
C VAL A 204 -10.78 0.53 -24.19
N ALA A 205 -9.97 -0.23 -23.45
CA ALA A 205 -9.07 -1.24 -24.00
C ALA A 205 -9.86 -2.37 -24.71
N GLY A 206 -10.93 -2.85 -24.10
CA GLY A 206 -11.84 -3.84 -24.68
C GLY A 206 -12.50 -3.35 -25.98
N LEU A 207 -12.95 -2.10 -26.02
CA LEU A 207 -13.51 -1.47 -27.22
C LEU A 207 -12.48 -1.44 -28.36
N LYS A 208 -11.24 -1.01 -28.08
CA LYS A 208 -10.13 -1.01 -29.05
C LYS A 208 -9.79 -2.43 -29.55
N ALA A 209 -9.82 -3.40 -28.66
CA ALA A 209 -9.56 -4.80 -28.97
C ALA A 209 -10.75 -5.52 -29.61
N LYS A 210 -11.87 -4.81 -29.88
CA LYS A 210 -13.13 -5.34 -30.41
C LYS A 210 -13.79 -6.42 -29.53
N LYS A 211 -13.43 -6.45 -28.23
CA LYS A 211 -14.09 -7.28 -27.21
C LYS A 211 -15.32 -6.55 -26.66
N TYR A 212 -16.31 -6.38 -27.52
CA TYR A 212 -17.42 -5.47 -27.25
C TYR A 212 -18.26 -5.86 -26.03
N ALA A 213 -18.48 -7.14 -25.80
CA ALA A 213 -19.25 -7.61 -24.64
C ALA A 213 -18.54 -7.25 -23.32
N ASP A 214 -17.23 -7.49 -23.25
CA ASP A 214 -16.42 -7.16 -22.08
C ASP A 214 -16.36 -5.63 -21.90
N ALA A 215 -16.19 -4.88 -23.00
CA ALA A 215 -16.18 -3.43 -22.97
C ALA A 215 -17.48 -2.83 -22.41
N VAL A 216 -18.64 -3.37 -22.78
CA VAL A 216 -19.94 -2.96 -22.24
C VAL A 216 -20.02 -3.28 -20.75
N LYS A 217 -19.67 -4.50 -20.35
CA LYS A 217 -19.68 -4.94 -18.95
C LYS A 217 -18.81 -4.02 -18.09
N ASP A 218 -17.57 -3.83 -18.48
CA ASP A 218 -16.63 -2.99 -17.72
C ASP A 218 -17.06 -1.52 -17.69
N ALA A 219 -17.63 -0.98 -18.77
CA ALA A 219 -18.15 0.38 -18.82
C ALA A 219 -19.33 0.59 -17.85
N VAL A 220 -20.28 -0.36 -17.85
CA VAL A 220 -21.41 -0.31 -16.91
C VAL A 220 -20.92 -0.40 -15.48
N THR A 221 -20.04 -1.34 -15.17
CA THR A 221 -19.43 -1.48 -13.85
C THR A 221 -18.68 -0.22 -13.41
N SER A 222 -17.95 0.43 -14.34
CA SER A 222 -17.31 1.74 -14.07
C SER A 222 -18.33 2.79 -13.62
N HIS A 223 -19.46 2.87 -14.34
CA HIS A 223 -20.51 3.84 -14.06
C HIS A 223 -21.24 3.56 -12.74
N GLU A 224 -21.38 2.30 -12.35
CA GLU A 224 -21.96 1.87 -11.06
C GLU A 224 -21.08 2.30 -9.87
N TYR A 225 -19.76 2.18 -9.99
CA TYR A 225 -18.85 2.65 -8.93
C TYR A 225 -18.80 4.17 -8.82
N VAL A 226 -18.75 4.86 -9.97
CA VAL A 226 -18.73 6.32 -10.04
C VAL A 226 -19.48 6.76 -11.27
N ALA A 227 -20.55 7.51 -11.09
CA ALA A 227 -21.31 8.09 -12.20
C ALA A 227 -20.39 8.81 -13.19
N ASN A 228 -20.23 8.27 -14.38
CA ASN A 228 -19.29 8.75 -15.38
C ASN A 228 -19.92 8.71 -16.79
N PRO A 229 -20.23 9.87 -17.38
CA PRO A 229 -20.77 9.91 -18.74
C PRO A 229 -19.89 9.24 -19.80
N GLN A 230 -18.56 9.33 -19.65
CA GLN A 230 -17.64 8.67 -20.59
C GLN A 230 -17.84 7.15 -20.63
N ALA A 231 -18.10 6.52 -19.47
CA ALA A 231 -18.39 5.10 -19.41
C ALA A 231 -19.66 4.75 -20.19
N LEU A 232 -20.73 5.55 -20.05
CA LEU A 232 -21.96 5.38 -20.82
C LEU A 232 -21.72 5.54 -22.33
N GLN A 233 -20.87 6.49 -22.74
CA GLN A 233 -20.48 6.64 -24.14
C GLN A 233 -19.77 5.39 -24.67
N VAL A 234 -18.82 4.82 -23.91
CA VAL A 234 -18.11 3.60 -24.29
C VAL A 234 -19.08 2.41 -24.42
N ALA A 235 -20.00 2.26 -23.43
CA ALA A 235 -21.03 1.22 -23.46
C ALA A 235 -21.93 1.33 -24.70
N GLY A 236 -22.37 2.55 -25.04
CA GLY A 236 -23.14 2.81 -26.23
C GLY A 236 -22.41 2.47 -27.53
N GLN A 237 -21.15 2.88 -27.64
CA GLN A 237 -20.31 2.58 -28.81
C GLN A 237 -20.04 1.08 -28.97
N ALA A 238 -19.69 0.39 -27.88
CA ALA A 238 -19.44 -1.05 -27.91
C ALA A 238 -20.72 -1.83 -28.26
N SER A 239 -21.87 -1.41 -27.73
CA SER A 239 -23.18 -2.00 -28.06
C SER A 239 -23.53 -1.80 -29.54
N GLN A 240 -23.33 -0.60 -30.08
CA GLN A 240 -23.56 -0.29 -31.48
C GLN A 240 -22.68 -1.15 -32.41
N LEU A 241 -21.37 -1.21 -32.11
CA LEU A 241 -20.42 -1.99 -32.92
C LEU A 241 -20.65 -3.49 -32.85
N SER A 242 -21.29 -3.98 -31.79
CA SER A 242 -21.71 -5.37 -31.66
C SER A 242 -23.12 -5.65 -32.27
N GLY A 243 -23.76 -4.64 -32.87
CA GLY A 243 -25.09 -4.77 -33.46
C GLY A 243 -26.26 -4.77 -32.46
N LYS A 244 -25.98 -4.50 -31.16
CA LYS A 244 -27.00 -4.44 -30.12
C LYS A 244 -27.60 -3.02 -30.06
N ASN A 245 -28.34 -2.65 -31.11
CA ASN A 245 -28.82 -1.27 -31.27
C ASN A 245 -29.72 -0.78 -30.14
N ALA A 246 -30.54 -1.64 -29.54
CA ALA A 246 -31.38 -1.26 -28.41
C ALA A 246 -30.54 -0.87 -27.16
N ASP A 247 -29.49 -1.66 -26.88
CA ASP A 247 -28.56 -1.29 -25.76
C ASP A 247 -27.79 -0.03 -26.09
N ALA A 248 -27.36 0.15 -27.36
CA ALA A 248 -26.67 1.37 -27.77
C ALA A 248 -27.54 2.61 -27.57
N ILE A 249 -28.79 2.57 -27.97
CA ILE A 249 -29.78 3.64 -27.74
C ILE A 249 -29.84 3.95 -26.23
N LYS A 250 -30.08 2.94 -25.41
CA LYS A 250 -30.21 3.08 -23.96
C LYS A 250 -29.01 3.83 -23.34
N TYR A 251 -27.79 3.39 -23.66
CA TYR A 251 -26.59 4.00 -23.06
C TYR A 251 -26.30 5.40 -23.61
N PHE A 252 -26.57 5.65 -24.88
CA PHE A 252 -26.42 6.98 -25.46
C PHE A 252 -27.47 7.98 -24.93
N GLU A 253 -28.71 7.54 -24.68
CA GLU A 253 -29.71 8.36 -24.02
C GLU A 253 -29.26 8.76 -22.62
N GLN A 254 -28.82 7.81 -21.81
CA GLN A 254 -28.27 8.07 -20.47
C GLN A 254 -27.06 9.03 -20.54
N TYR A 255 -26.20 8.86 -21.55
CA TYR A 255 -25.09 9.80 -21.77
C TYR A 255 -25.58 11.22 -22.04
N LEU A 256 -26.57 11.39 -22.91
CA LEU A 256 -27.12 12.72 -23.23
C LEU A 256 -27.84 13.37 -22.04
N GLU A 257 -28.47 12.59 -21.18
CA GLU A 257 -29.03 13.07 -19.92
C GLU A 257 -27.95 13.52 -18.94
N ALA A 258 -26.90 12.74 -18.78
CA ALA A 258 -25.81 13.03 -17.85
C ALA A 258 -24.87 14.16 -18.32
N ALA A 259 -24.75 14.38 -19.63
CA ALA A 259 -23.85 15.34 -20.24
C ALA A 259 -24.47 16.06 -21.46
N PRO A 260 -25.59 16.79 -21.28
CA PRO A 260 -26.33 17.40 -22.39
C PRO A 260 -25.53 18.44 -23.18
N ASN A 261 -24.58 19.07 -22.52
CA ASN A 261 -23.74 20.12 -23.11
C ASN A 261 -22.33 19.62 -23.51
N ALA A 262 -22.13 18.31 -23.56
CA ALA A 262 -20.86 17.74 -24.00
C ALA A 262 -20.58 18.10 -25.47
N LYS A 263 -19.32 18.34 -25.78
CA LYS A 263 -18.89 18.75 -27.15
C LYS A 263 -19.39 17.81 -28.26
N ASN A 264 -19.60 16.54 -27.94
CA ASN A 264 -20.07 15.52 -28.86
C ASN A 264 -21.56 15.14 -28.67
N ALA A 265 -22.30 15.90 -27.87
CA ALA A 265 -23.72 15.61 -27.60
C ALA A 265 -24.56 15.61 -28.88
N GLY A 266 -24.34 16.58 -29.82
CA GLY A 266 -25.01 16.63 -31.11
C GLY A 266 -24.70 15.39 -31.97
N GLN A 267 -23.45 14.96 -32.04
CA GLN A 267 -23.06 13.73 -32.73
C GLN A 267 -23.79 12.47 -32.15
N ILE A 268 -23.82 12.36 -30.84
CA ILE A 268 -24.48 11.23 -30.18
C ILE A 268 -26.00 11.29 -30.41
N ALA A 269 -26.62 12.47 -30.32
CA ALA A 269 -28.03 12.65 -30.66
C ALA A 269 -28.35 12.25 -32.11
N TYR A 270 -27.51 12.63 -33.06
CA TYR A 270 -27.65 12.20 -34.45
C TYR A 270 -27.59 10.66 -34.57
N THR A 271 -26.64 10.03 -33.88
CA THR A 271 -26.49 8.56 -33.86
C THR A 271 -27.74 7.87 -33.28
N VAL A 272 -28.27 8.38 -32.15
CA VAL A 272 -29.51 7.85 -31.57
C VAL A 272 -30.71 8.00 -32.53
N GLY A 273 -30.81 9.18 -33.18
CA GLY A 273 -31.83 9.41 -34.21
C GLY A 273 -31.76 8.39 -35.35
N ALA A 274 -30.54 8.11 -35.85
CA ALA A 274 -30.32 7.09 -36.89
C ALA A 274 -30.67 5.66 -36.43
N LEU A 275 -30.32 5.30 -35.21
CA LEU A 275 -30.67 4.00 -34.63
C LEU A 275 -32.19 3.85 -34.45
N TYR A 276 -32.90 4.89 -34.00
CA TYR A 276 -34.37 4.86 -33.95
C TYR A 276 -35.02 4.79 -35.34
N GLN A 277 -34.46 5.46 -36.33
CA GLN A 277 -34.93 5.36 -37.72
C GLN A 277 -34.78 3.92 -38.25
N GLN A 278 -33.64 3.28 -38.00
CA GLN A 278 -33.44 1.83 -38.34
C GLN A 278 -34.46 0.94 -37.61
N ALA A 279 -34.79 1.27 -36.36
CA ALA A 279 -35.83 0.56 -35.61
C ALA A 279 -37.28 0.94 -36.03
N LYS A 280 -37.45 1.74 -37.07
CA LYS A 280 -38.74 2.25 -37.58
C LYS A 280 -39.55 3.07 -36.55
N ASN A 281 -38.88 3.62 -35.55
CA ASN A 281 -39.48 4.54 -34.57
C ASN A 281 -39.26 5.99 -35.03
N ASN A 282 -40.04 6.40 -36.04
CA ASN A 282 -39.90 7.73 -36.65
C ASN A 282 -40.15 8.87 -35.68
N ALA A 283 -41.02 8.69 -34.67
CA ALA A 283 -41.31 9.74 -33.70
C ALA A 283 -40.04 10.06 -32.84
N LYS A 284 -39.40 9.01 -32.31
CA LYS A 284 -38.15 9.17 -31.55
C LYS A 284 -36.99 9.60 -32.45
N ALA A 285 -36.89 9.11 -33.68
CA ALA A 285 -35.88 9.51 -34.64
C ALA A 285 -35.94 11.05 -34.87
N LYS A 286 -37.15 11.62 -35.11
CA LYS A 286 -37.37 13.08 -35.26
C LYS A 286 -36.91 13.86 -34.00
N GLU A 287 -37.24 13.36 -32.80
CA GLU A 287 -36.86 13.98 -31.53
C GLU A 287 -35.32 14.15 -31.47
N TYR A 288 -34.59 13.04 -31.70
CA TYR A 288 -33.11 13.08 -31.55
C TYR A 288 -32.40 13.79 -32.73
N PHE A 289 -32.90 13.68 -33.97
CA PHE A 289 -32.36 14.50 -35.05
C PHE A 289 -32.57 15.99 -34.79
N SER A 290 -33.70 16.40 -34.19
CA SER A 290 -33.92 17.79 -33.79
C SER A 290 -32.88 18.31 -32.80
N LYS A 291 -32.50 17.47 -31.82
CA LYS A 291 -31.42 17.79 -30.85
C LYS A 291 -30.05 17.95 -31.52
N ALA A 292 -29.82 17.33 -32.68
CA ALA A 292 -28.55 17.39 -33.41
C ALA A 292 -28.43 18.53 -34.41
N THR A 293 -29.53 19.25 -34.72
CA THR A 293 -29.54 20.27 -35.78
C THR A 293 -28.58 21.44 -35.57
N SER A 294 -28.25 21.75 -34.31
CA SER A 294 -27.29 22.80 -33.96
C SER A 294 -25.83 22.34 -33.96
N ASP A 295 -25.57 21.06 -34.19
CA ASP A 295 -24.20 20.53 -34.20
C ASP A 295 -23.46 21.02 -35.46
N PRO A 296 -22.26 21.59 -35.33
CA PRO A 296 -21.51 22.15 -36.47
C PRO A 296 -21.20 21.13 -37.58
N LYS A 297 -21.06 19.82 -37.20
CA LYS A 297 -20.67 18.75 -38.11
C LYS A 297 -21.87 17.96 -38.60
N PHE A 298 -22.82 17.66 -37.74
CA PHE A 298 -23.94 16.73 -37.99
C PHE A 298 -25.26 17.47 -38.22
N GLY A 299 -25.35 18.77 -37.99
CA GLY A 299 -26.59 19.55 -38.08
C GLY A 299 -27.25 19.52 -39.46
N ALA A 300 -26.47 19.64 -40.54
CA ALA A 300 -26.99 19.59 -41.90
C ALA A 300 -27.57 18.21 -42.25
N ASP A 301 -26.91 17.12 -41.82
CA ASP A 301 -27.38 15.75 -42.05
C ASP A 301 -28.60 15.42 -41.16
N ALA A 302 -28.62 15.94 -39.92
CA ALA A 302 -29.81 15.86 -39.06
C ALA A 302 -31.04 16.52 -39.70
N GLN A 303 -30.86 17.69 -40.29
CA GLN A 303 -31.94 18.43 -40.96
C GLN A 303 -32.44 17.66 -42.18
N LYS A 304 -31.56 17.04 -42.99
CA LYS A 304 -31.96 16.18 -44.10
C LYS A 304 -32.75 14.97 -43.62
N ALA A 305 -32.27 14.31 -42.57
CA ALA A 305 -32.95 13.16 -41.95
C ALA A 305 -34.38 13.54 -41.47
N LEU A 306 -34.51 14.67 -40.78
CA LEU A 306 -35.81 15.22 -40.37
C LEU A 306 -36.77 15.41 -41.54
N ASN A 307 -36.28 15.99 -42.64
CA ASN A 307 -37.10 16.23 -43.84
C ASN A 307 -37.54 14.92 -44.52
N SER A 308 -36.73 13.86 -44.46
CA SER A 308 -37.07 12.53 -45.02
C SER A 308 -38.12 11.77 -44.21
N LEU A 309 -38.30 12.13 -42.96
CA LEU A 309 -39.25 11.45 -42.04
C LEU A 309 -40.64 12.15 -41.97
N LYS A 310 -40.88 13.11 -42.87
CA LYS A 310 -42.18 13.78 -42.93
C LYS A 310 -43.32 12.87 -43.33
#